data_04999690a7f5b8c428a2a58784e1e6cc
#
_entry.id   04999690a7f5b8c428a2a58784e1e6cc
#
_cell.length_a   1.000
_cell.length_b   1.000
_cell.length_c   1.000
_cell.angle_alpha   90.00
_cell.angle_beta   90.00
_cell.angle_gamma   90.00
#
_symmetry.space_group_name_H-M   'P 1'
#
loop_
_entity.id
_entity.type
_entity.pdbx_description
1 polymer ?
#
loop_
_entity_poly.entity_id
_entity_poly.type
_entity_poly.pdbx_seq_one_letter_code
_entity_poly.pdbx_strand_id
1 'polypeptide(L)'
;NIGALKAANASNAAGKALGTAMERLSTGKRINSAKDDAAGLAIATSMTSQVRGMNQGIRNANDGISMAQTAEGALSEVTNMLQRQRELTVQASNNTYSADDLANLASEMDALNTQITSVLTNSEFNGQKLFDASAGTAGVVSVQAGANEADAIDIDLSTNLTTDADLAAAAAVDVEALAAGDIALFDTAIKTVSTVRAGLGASQNQLESAVTNLNNNITNLSDARSRIEDTDYSAETTALAKSQILSQASGAMLAQANQSQ
;
A
#
# COMPACT_ATOMS: atom_id res chain seq x y z
N ASN A 1 -54.74 16.72 37.56
CA ASN A 1 -55.11 17.44 36.33
C ASN A 1 -54.54 16.73 35.10
N ILE A 2 -55.41 16.15 34.26
CA ILE A 2 -55.02 15.41 33.03
C ILE A 2 -54.32 16.37 32.06
N GLY A 3 -54.65 17.65 32.01
CA GLY A 3 -53.99 18.66 31.20
C GLY A 3 -52.53 18.89 31.59
N ALA A 4 -52.26 18.97 32.89
CA ALA A 4 -50.88 19.11 33.40
C ALA A 4 -50.03 17.87 33.10
N LEU A 5 -50.59 16.65 33.25
CA LEU A 5 -49.90 15.40 32.89
C LEU A 5 -49.58 15.32 31.38
N LYS A 6 -50.52 15.74 30.50
CA LYS A 6 -50.26 15.79 29.06
C LYS A 6 -49.17 16.81 28.69
N ALA A 7 -49.21 18.01 29.33
CA ALA A 7 -48.22 19.05 29.14
C ALA A 7 -46.81 18.59 29.63
N ALA A 8 -46.73 17.92 30.78
CA ALA A 8 -45.48 17.35 31.29
C ALA A 8 -44.90 16.29 30.36
N ASN A 9 -45.75 15.37 29.86
CA ASN A 9 -45.29 14.34 28.91
C ASN A 9 -44.83 14.97 27.58
N ALA A 10 -45.52 15.99 27.09
CA ALA A 10 -45.10 16.72 25.88
C ALA A 10 -43.78 17.47 26.09
N SER A 11 -43.55 18.08 27.25
CA SER A 11 -42.31 18.76 27.63
C SER A 11 -41.13 17.75 27.69
N ASN A 12 -41.35 16.60 28.32
CA ASN A 12 -40.33 15.54 28.39
C ASN A 12 -39.98 14.96 27.00
N ALA A 13 -41.00 14.78 26.15
CA ALA A 13 -40.78 14.32 24.78
C ALA A 13 -40.00 15.34 23.94
N ALA A 14 -40.36 16.63 24.06
CA ALA A 14 -39.66 17.72 23.38
C ALA A 14 -38.23 17.88 23.89
N GLY A 15 -37.99 17.74 25.21
CA GLY A 15 -36.62 17.76 25.77
C GLY A 15 -35.73 16.61 25.28
N LYS A 16 -36.30 15.40 25.16
CA LYS A 16 -35.58 14.25 24.58
C LYS A 16 -35.26 14.48 23.11
N ALA A 17 -36.20 14.95 22.31
CA ALA A 17 -36.00 15.25 20.89
C ALA A 17 -34.96 16.37 20.70
N LEU A 18 -34.98 17.39 21.55
CA LEU A 18 -34.00 18.48 21.58
C LEU A 18 -32.60 17.94 21.85
N GLY A 19 -32.43 17.07 22.87
CA GLY A 19 -31.17 16.45 23.21
C GLY A 19 -30.60 15.61 22.04
N THR A 20 -31.46 14.79 21.40
CA THR A 20 -31.05 13.99 20.23
C THR A 20 -30.63 14.86 19.04
N ALA A 21 -31.40 15.93 18.74
CA ALA A 21 -31.05 16.84 17.64
C ALA A 21 -29.74 17.58 17.92
N MET A 22 -29.50 18.02 19.16
CA MET A 22 -28.22 18.63 19.57
C MET A 22 -27.03 17.64 19.44
N GLU A 23 -27.21 16.40 19.87
CA GLU A 23 -26.21 15.37 19.77
C GLU A 23 -25.83 15.09 18.30
N ARG A 24 -26.81 14.90 17.41
CA ARG A 24 -26.62 14.68 15.99
C ARG A 24 -25.97 15.85 15.27
N LEU A 25 -26.35 17.09 15.61
CA LEU A 25 -25.75 18.30 15.07
C LEU A 25 -24.28 18.46 15.54
N SER A 26 -24.03 18.14 16.82
CA SER A 26 -22.70 18.26 17.40
C SER A 26 -21.73 17.21 16.86
N THR A 27 -22.18 15.98 16.65
CA THR A 27 -21.36 14.87 16.15
C THR A 27 -21.33 14.81 14.63
N GLY A 28 -22.29 15.41 13.94
CA GLY A 28 -22.50 15.28 12.50
C GLY A 28 -23.08 13.92 12.09
N LYS A 29 -23.44 13.07 13.07
CA LYS A 29 -23.87 11.69 12.84
C LYS A 29 -25.32 11.48 13.27
N ARG A 30 -26.09 10.81 12.42
CA ARG A 30 -27.45 10.36 12.71
C ARG A 30 -27.47 9.20 13.72
N ILE A 31 -26.45 8.33 13.64
CA ILE A 31 -26.29 7.14 14.50
C ILE A 31 -25.08 7.39 15.41
N ASN A 32 -25.33 7.66 16.68
CA ASN A 32 -24.29 7.88 17.68
C ASN A 32 -24.12 6.68 18.63
N SER A 33 -25.20 5.89 18.79
CA SER A 33 -25.20 4.74 19.69
C SER A 33 -25.99 3.57 19.11
N ALA A 34 -25.78 2.36 19.65
CA ALA A 34 -26.54 1.19 19.25
C ALA A 34 -28.04 1.31 19.52
N LYS A 35 -28.46 2.25 20.39
CA LYS A 35 -29.85 2.56 20.67
C LYS A 35 -30.54 3.27 19.52
N ASP A 36 -29.81 4.05 18.73
CA ASP A 36 -30.35 4.82 17.61
C ASP A 36 -30.67 3.92 16.43
N ASP A 37 -29.71 3.05 16.06
CA ASP A 37 -29.83 2.04 15.00
C ASP A 37 -28.73 0.98 15.17
N ALA A 38 -29.06 -0.16 15.74
CA ALA A 38 -28.09 -1.22 15.98
C ALA A 38 -27.58 -1.86 14.69
N ALA A 39 -28.45 -2.00 13.67
CA ALA A 39 -28.08 -2.59 12.39
C ALA A 39 -27.21 -1.62 11.57
N GLY A 40 -27.60 -0.35 11.50
CA GLY A 40 -26.82 0.70 10.83
C GLY A 40 -25.45 0.89 11.45
N LEU A 41 -25.36 0.87 12.79
CA LEU A 41 -24.09 0.96 13.51
C LEU A 41 -23.17 -0.23 13.22
N ALA A 42 -23.70 -1.45 13.19
CA ALA A 42 -22.92 -2.65 12.87
C ALA A 42 -22.35 -2.59 11.45
N ILE A 43 -23.17 -2.17 10.47
CA ILE A 43 -22.73 -2.00 9.08
C ILE A 43 -21.68 -0.89 8.99
N ALA A 44 -21.90 0.29 9.57
CA ALA A 44 -20.95 1.41 9.54
C ALA A 44 -19.62 1.05 10.22
N THR A 45 -19.65 0.28 11.30
CA THR A 45 -18.45 -0.21 11.99
C THR A 45 -17.68 -1.18 11.10
N SER A 46 -18.36 -2.12 10.43
CA SER A 46 -17.73 -3.05 9.49
C SER A 46 -17.09 -2.30 8.32
N MET A 47 -17.81 -1.34 7.71
CA MET A 47 -17.27 -0.49 6.62
C MET A 47 -16.06 0.32 7.10
N THR A 48 -16.09 0.86 8.32
CA THR A 48 -14.96 1.59 8.90
C THR A 48 -13.74 0.69 9.08
N SER A 49 -13.93 -0.55 9.52
CA SER A 49 -12.85 -1.53 9.63
C SER A 49 -12.24 -1.85 8.28
N GLN A 50 -13.07 -2.07 7.26
CA GLN A 50 -12.61 -2.31 5.88
C GLN A 50 -11.84 -1.12 5.31
N VAL A 51 -12.33 0.11 5.47
CA VAL A 51 -11.65 1.33 5.02
C VAL A 51 -10.29 1.49 5.71
N ARG A 52 -10.21 1.22 7.02
CA ARG A 52 -8.93 1.25 7.74
C ARG A 52 -7.95 0.19 7.24
N GLY A 53 -8.44 -1.03 7.00
CA GLY A 53 -7.65 -2.13 6.44
C GLY A 53 -7.12 -1.78 5.05
N MET A 54 -7.98 -1.25 4.16
CA MET A 54 -7.58 -0.83 2.82
C MET A 54 -6.57 0.32 2.83
N ASN A 55 -6.72 1.31 3.72
CA ASN A 55 -5.73 2.37 3.88
C ASN A 55 -4.37 1.82 4.34
N GLN A 56 -4.35 0.80 5.20
CA GLN A 56 -3.10 0.13 5.55
C GLN A 56 -2.55 -0.67 4.36
N GLY A 57 -3.42 -1.35 3.60
CA GLY A 57 -3.05 -2.04 2.36
C GLY A 57 -2.38 -1.13 1.34
N ILE A 58 -2.88 0.09 1.16
CA ILE A 58 -2.25 1.11 0.29
C ILE A 58 -0.84 1.46 0.78
N ARG A 59 -0.64 1.64 2.09
CA ARG A 59 0.71 1.91 2.62
C ARG A 59 1.64 0.73 2.40
N ASN A 60 1.18 -0.48 2.68
CA ASN A 60 1.96 -1.69 2.45
C ASN A 60 2.31 -1.87 0.96
N ALA A 61 1.37 -1.58 0.05
CA ALA A 61 1.60 -1.64 -1.38
C ALA A 61 2.67 -0.62 -1.83
N ASN A 62 2.65 0.60 -1.30
CA ASN A 62 3.66 1.61 -1.58
C ASN A 62 5.05 1.21 -1.04
N ASP A 63 5.10 0.55 0.12
CA ASP A 63 6.35 -0.01 0.66
C ASP A 63 6.89 -1.12 -0.26
N GLY A 64 6.01 -1.99 -0.75
CA GLY A 64 6.35 -3.02 -1.73
C GLY A 64 6.86 -2.45 -3.06
N ILE A 65 6.20 -1.41 -3.58
CA ILE A 65 6.66 -0.69 -4.77
C ILE A 65 8.05 -0.10 -4.54
N SER A 66 8.30 0.52 -3.40
CA SER A 66 9.61 1.10 -3.06
C SER A 66 10.71 0.04 -2.97
N MET A 67 10.39 -1.12 -2.42
CA MET A 67 11.30 -2.28 -2.37
C MET A 67 11.63 -2.78 -3.78
N ALA A 68 10.61 -2.97 -4.64
CA ALA A 68 10.79 -3.42 -6.01
C ALA A 68 11.58 -2.40 -6.84
N GLN A 69 11.35 -1.09 -6.67
CA GLN A 69 12.13 -0.04 -7.32
C GLN A 69 13.58 -0.02 -6.87
N THR A 70 13.85 -0.25 -5.59
CA THR A 70 15.21 -0.36 -5.06
C THR A 70 15.95 -1.53 -5.69
N ALA A 71 15.30 -2.69 -5.77
CA ALA A 71 15.84 -3.88 -6.42
C ALA A 71 16.09 -3.64 -7.92
N GLU A 72 15.12 -3.04 -8.62
CA GLU A 72 15.26 -2.75 -10.04
C GLU A 72 16.39 -1.76 -10.33
N GLY A 73 16.54 -0.72 -9.51
CA GLY A 73 17.64 0.24 -9.63
C GLY A 73 19.01 -0.45 -9.51
N ALA A 74 19.18 -1.32 -8.52
CA ALA A 74 20.40 -2.09 -8.35
C ALA A 74 20.67 -3.02 -9.55
N LEU A 75 19.65 -3.73 -10.04
CA LEU A 75 19.78 -4.62 -11.20
C LEU A 75 20.00 -3.87 -12.52
N SER A 76 19.56 -2.62 -12.62
CA SER A 76 19.90 -1.77 -13.75
C SER A 76 21.39 -1.50 -13.82
N GLU A 77 22.03 -1.19 -12.69
CA GLU A 77 23.49 -1.02 -12.62
C GLU A 77 24.25 -2.31 -12.91
N VAL A 78 23.76 -3.45 -12.38
CA VAL A 78 24.33 -4.76 -12.72
C VAL A 78 24.26 -5.02 -14.24
N THR A 79 23.12 -4.69 -14.86
CA THR A 79 22.96 -4.86 -16.31
C THR A 79 23.97 -3.99 -17.08
N ASN A 80 24.14 -2.74 -16.68
CA ASN A 80 25.11 -1.83 -17.30
C ASN A 80 26.56 -2.36 -17.18
N MET A 81 26.90 -2.88 -16.01
CA MET A 81 28.23 -3.47 -15.78
C MET A 81 28.45 -4.74 -16.60
N LEU A 82 27.45 -5.63 -16.70
CA LEU A 82 27.52 -6.82 -17.55
C LEU A 82 27.65 -6.46 -19.04
N GLN A 83 26.95 -5.42 -19.50
CA GLN A 83 27.10 -4.91 -20.86
C GLN A 83 28.54 -4.38 -21.10
N ARG A 84 29.11 -3.66 -20.13
CA ARG A 84 30.48 -3.18 -20.21
C ARG A 84 31.48 -4.32 -20.24
N GLN A 85 31.29 -5.36 -19.43
CA GLN A 85 32.12 -6.57 -19.47
C GLN A 85 32.03 -7.27 -20.82
N ARG A 86 30.84 -7.37 -21.40
CA ARG A 86 30.63 -7.89 -22.73
C ARG A 86 31.41 -7.09 -23.81
N GLU A 87 31.40 -5.75 -23.72
CA GLU A 87 32.17 -4.88 -24.61
C GLU A 87 33.67 -5.14 -24.48
N LEU A 88 34.18 -5.23 -23.25
CA LEU A 88 35.58 -5.54 -22.97
C LEU A 88 36.00 -6.91 -23.55
N THR A 89 35.11 -7.90 -23.43
CA THR A 89 35.34 -9.26 -24.00
C THR A 89 35.38 -9.21 -25.52
N VAL A 90 34.47 -8.45 -26.16
CA VAL A 90 34.53 -8.25 -27.62
C VAL A 90 35.79 -7.51 -28.01
N GLN A 91 36.21 -6.51 -27.25
CA GLN A 91 37.48 -5.81 -27.50
C GLN A 91 38.67 -6.74 -27.36
N ALA A 92 38.75 -7.53 -26.28
CA ALA A 92 39.85 -8.49 -26.05
C ALA A 92 39.91 -9.60 -27.10
N SER A 93 38.77 -9.94 -27.74
CA SER A 93 38.76 -10.95 -28.82
C SER A 93 39.45 -10.48 -30.11
N ASN A 94 39.88 -9.24 -30.17
CA ASN A 94 40.66 -8.71 -31.30
C ASN A 94 42.17 -9.01 -31.08
N ASN A 95 42.75 -9.88 -31.92
CA ASN A 95 44.13 -10.32 -31.83
C ASN A 95 45.20 -9.22 -32.11
N THR A 96 44.82 -7.94 -32.09
CA THR A 96 45.76 -6.80 -32.28
C THR A 96 46.34 -6.29 -30.95
N TYR A 97 45.81 -6.74 -29.82
CA TYR A 97 46.25 -6.31 -28.50
C TYR A 97 47.47 -7.09 -28.01
N SER A 98 48.37 -6.39 -27.30
CA SER A 98 49.50 -6.99 -26.61
C SER A 98 49.03 -7.67 -25.30
N ALA A 99 49.86 -8.50 -24.71
CA ALA A 99 49.60 -9.12 -23.41
C ALA A 99 49.38 -8.04 -22.31
N ASP A 100 50.15 -6.96 -22.34
CA ASP A 100 50.00 -5.86 -21.38
C ASP A 100 48.66 -5.12 -21.55
N ASP A 101 48.17 -4.98 -22.79
CA ASP A 101 46.87 -4.39 -23.07
C ASP A 101 45.73 -5.29 -22.54
N LEU A 102 45.86 -6.61 -22.77
CA LEU A 102 44.90 -7.60 -22.26
C LEU A 102 44.85 -7.61 -20.71
N ALA A 103 46.03 -7.51 -20.07
CA ALA A 103 46.10 -7.41 -18.60
C ALA A 103 45.40 -6.14 -18.06
N ASN A 104 45.48 -5.02 -18.79
CA ASN A 104 44.72 -3.82 -18.42
C ASN A 104 43.20 -4.02 -18.56
N LEU A 105 42.75 -4.72 -19.62
CA LEU A 105 41.33 -5.06 -19.78
C LEU A 105 40.87 -6.05 -18.69
N ALA A 106 41.70 -7.02 -18.32
CA ALA A 106 41.42 -7.94 -17.20
C ALA A 106 41.25 -7.20 -15.88
N SER A 107 42.08 -6.20 -15.60
CA SER A 107 41.94 -5.37 -14.40
C SER A 107 40.62 -4.60 -14.33
N GLU A 108 40.14 -4.09 -15.49
CA GLU A 108 38.81 -3.45 -15.56
C GLU A 108 37.68 -4.48 -15.34
N MET A 109 37.81 -5.68 -15.94
CA MET A 109 36.87 -6.79 -15.74
C MET A 109 36.76 -7.19 -14.27
N ASP A 110 37.87 -7.33 -13.57
CA ASP A 110 37.93 -7.70 -12.15
C ASP A 110 37.30 -6.64 -11.29
N ALA A 111 37.53 -5.36 -11.59
CA ALA A 111 36.88 -4.25 -10.89
C ALA A 111 35.34 -4.25 -11.07
N LEU A 112 34.87 -4.53 -12.30
CA LEU A 112 33.44 -4.66 -12.58
C LEU A 112 32.85 -5.90 -11.89
N ASN A 113 33.51 -7.04 -11.87
CA ASN A 113 33.12 -8.25 -11.15
C ASN A 113 32.94 -7.96 -9.64
N THR A 114 33.94 -7.30 -9.06
CA THR A 114 33.90 -6.88 -7.65
C THR A 114 32.72 -5.98 -7.37
N GLN A 115 32.45 -5.04 -8.26
CA GLN A 115 31.34 -4.11 -8.09
C GLN A 115 29.98 -4.80 -8.26
N ILE A 116 29.82 -5.70 -9.23
CA ILE A 116 28.60 -6.52 -9.40
C ILE A 116 28.34 -7.32 -8.14
N THR A 117 29.34 -8.03 -7.64
CA THR A 117 29.24 -8.82 -6.41
C THR A 117 28.87 -7.94 -5.22
N SER A 118 29.48 -6.76 -5.11
CA SER A 118 29.16 -5.79 -4.05
C SER A 118 27.70 -5.31 -4.13
N VAL A 119 27.21 -4.98 -5.31
CA VAL A 119 25.81 -4.57 -5.51
C VAL A 119 24.86 -5.70 -5.14
N LEU A 120 25.09 -6.92 -5.64
CA LEU A 120 24.22 -8.06 -5.37
C LEU A 120 24.21 -8.46 -3.88
N THR A 121 25.37 -8.39 -3.21
CA THR A 121 25.49 -8.80 -1.79
C THR A 121 25.01 -7.73 -0.82
N ASN A 122 25.20 -6.45 -1.14
CA ASN A 122 24.95 -5.35 -0.20
C ASN A 122 23.63 -4.64 -0.42
N SER A 123 22.95 -4.88 -1.56
CA SER A 123 21.63 -4.27 -1.77
C SER A 123 20.61 -4.83 -0.78
N GLU A 124 20.04 -3.94 -0.01
CA GLU A 124 19.05 -4.27 1.01
C GLU A 124 17.93 -3.22 1.07
N PHE A 125 16.79 -3.65 1.52
CA PHE A 125 15.65 -2.78 1.82
C PHE A 125 15.19 -3.06 3.26
N ASN A 126 15.25 -2.05 4.10
CA ASN A 126 14.89 -2.17 5.52
C ASN A 126 15.58 -3.35 6.23
N GLY A 127 16.87 -3.59 5.94
CA GLY A 127 17.67 -4.67 6.52
C GLY A 127 17.42 -6.06 5.92
N GLN A 128 16.57 -6.18 4.90
CA GLN A 128 16.38 -7.43 4.16
C GLN A 128 17.22 -7.40 2.88
N LYS A 129 18.02 -8.44 2.66
CA LYS A 129 18.79 -8.61 1.43
C LYS A 129 17.84 -8.91 0.27
N LEU A 130 18.15 -8.36 -0.92
CA LEU A 130 17.23 -8.43 -2.05
C LEU A 130 17.57 -9.58 -3.04
N PHE A 131 18.83 -10.04 -3.09
CA PHE A 131 19.30 -10.90 -4.17
C PHE A 131 19.88 -12.25 -3.73
N ASP A 132 19.79 -12.58 -2.44
CA ASP A 132 20.27 -13.84 -1.88
C ASP A 132 19.14 -14.87 -1.61
N ALA A 133 17.94 -14.59 -2.10
CA ALA A 133 16.73 -15.36 -1.86
C ALA A 133 16.33 -15.50 -0.37
N SER A 134 16.81 -14.61 0.51
CA SER A 134 16.47 -14.63 1.94
C SER A 134 15.29 -13.71 2.29
N ALA A 135 14.92 -12.79 1.38
CA ALA A 135 13.81 -11.88 1.61
C ALA A 135 12.48 -12.62 1.79
N GLY A 136 11.69 -12.21 2.75
CA GLY A 136 10.38 -12.81 3.02
C GLY A 136 10.44 -14.31 3.32
N THR A 137 9.70 -15.11 2.57
CA THR A 137 9.71 -16.58 2.66
C THR A 137 10.36 -17.16 1.42
N ALA A 138 11.57 -17.65 1.54
CA ALA A 138 12.36 -18.23 0.42
C ALA A 138 12.46 -17.27 -0.79
N GLY A 139 12.69 -15.99 -0.55
CA GLY A 139 12.83 -14.97 -1.58
C GLY A 139 11.50 -14.38 -2.10
N VAL A 140 10.36 -14.83 -1.59
CA VAL A 140 9.07 -14.26 -1.95
C VAL A 140 8.59 -13.33 -0.84
N VAL A 141 8.43 -12.06 -1.16
CA VAL A 141 7.91 -11.05 -0.24
C VAL A 141 6.43 -10.82 -0.53
N SER A 142 5.59 -11.31 0.36
CA SER A 142 4.15 -11.16 0.25
C SER A 142 3.72 -9.81 0.84
N VAL A 143 3.19 -8.94 0.01
CA VAL A 143 2.70 -7.60 0.37
C VAL A 143 1.20 -7.66 0.57
N GLN A 144 0.74 -7.44 1.79
CA GLN A 144 -0.69 -7.38 2.10
C GLN A 144 -1.29 -6.09 1.55
N ALA A 145 -1.80 -6.13 0.33
CA ALA A 145 -2.33 -5.00 -0.43
C ALA A 145 -3.86 -4.84 -0.29
N GLY A 146 -4.45 -5.31 0.82
CA GLY A 146 -5.89 -5.18 1.02
C GLY A 146 -6.32 -5.47 2.44
N ALA A 147 -7.64 -5.43 2.67
CA ALA A 147 -8.24 -5.63 4.00
C ALA A 147 -8.45 -7.12 4.35
N ASN A 148 -8.40 -8.03 3.37
CA ASN A 148 -8.62 -9.45 3.54
C ASN A 148 -7.31 -10.23 3.39
N GLU A 149 -7.22 -11.37 4.05
CA GLU A 149 -6.03 -12.23 4.01
C GLU A 149 -5.64 -12.68 2.58
N ALA A 150 -6.62 -12.80 1.69
CA ALA A 150 -6.42 -13.18 0.30
C ALA A 150 -5.92 -12.04 -0.61
N ASP A 151 -5.85 -10.81 -0.11
CA ASP A 151 -5.46 -9.62 -0.90
C ASP A 151 -3.94 -9.39 -0.91
N ALA A 152 -3.15 -10.46 -0.81
CA ALA A 152 -1.70 -10.38 -0.87
C ALA A 152 -1.20 -10.38 -2.32
N ILE A 153 -0.16 -9.59 -2.60
CA ILE A 153 0.56 -9.54 -3.87
C ILE A 153 2.02 -9.88 -3.59
N ASP A 154 2.55 -10.82 -4.34
CA ASP A 154 3.90 -11.31 -4.13
C ASP A 154 4.91 -10.56 -5.01
N ILE A 155 6.03 -10.19 -4.40
CA ILE A 155 7.23 -9.72 -5.08
C ILE A 155 8.20 -10.90 -5.09
N ASP A 156 8.48 -11.44 -6.27
CA ASP A 156 9.34 -12.60 -6.43
C ASP A 156 10.82 -12.17 -6.56
N LEU A 157 11.58 -12.44 -5.52
CA LEU A 157 13.03 -12.30 -5.42
C LEU A 157 13.67 -13.67 -5.11
N SER A 158 13.00 -14.77 -5.48
CA SER A 158 13.45 -16.14 -5.19
C SER A 158 14.69 -16.56 -5.99
N THR A 159 14.99 -15.85 -7.08
CA THR A 159 16.23 -16.07 -7.83
C THR A 159 17.42 -15.55 -7.03
N ASN A 160 18.24 -16.46 -6.54
CA ASN A 160 19.48 -16.10 -5.83
C ASN A 160 20.55 -15.65 -6.81
N LEU A 161 20.62 -14.34 -7.09
CA LEU A 161 21.60 -13.78 -8.04
C LEU A 161 23.03 -13.75 -7.49
N THR A 162 23.24 -13.90 -6.17
CA THR A 162 24.58 -13.95 -5.58
C THR A 162 25.31 -15.26 -5.86
N THR A 163 24.54 -16.33 -6.13
CA THR A 163 25.08 -17.68 -6.44
C THR A 163 24.57 -18.22 -7.77
N ASP A 164 24.00 -17.36 -8.61
CA ASP A 164 23.46 -17.74 -9.90
C ASP A 164 24.55 -18.25 -10.85
N ALA A 165 24.26 -19.35 -11.54
CA ALA A 165 25.25 -20.04 -12.39
C ALA A 165 25.61 -19.21 -13.62
N ASP A 166 24.66 -18.46 -14.18
CA ASP A 166 24.87 -17.63 -15.37
C ASP A 166 25.77 -16.43 -15.06
N LEU A 167 25.53 -15.79 -13.90
CA LEU A 167 26.36 -14.70 -13.43
C LEU A 167 27.75 -15.18 -13.02
N ALA A 168 27.85 -16.34 -12.38
CA ALA A 168 29.13 -16.96 -12.03
C ALA A 168 29.93 -17.33 -13.27
N ALA A 169 29.29 -17.86 -14.32
CA ALA A 169 29.94 -18.17 -15.59
C ALA A 169 30.47 -16.90 -16.29
N ALA A 170 29.68 -15.83 -16.31
CA ALA A 170 30.12 -14.54 -16.86
C ALA A 170 31.28 -13.93 -16.04
N ALA A 171 31.26 -14.04 -14.72
CA ALA A 171 32.33 -13.55 -13.84
C ALA A 171 33.64 -14.37 -13.98
N ALA A 172 33.57 -15.60 -14.45
CA ALA A 172 34.72 -16.47 -14.66
C ALA A 172 35.40 -16.28 -16.02
N VAL A 173 34.86 -15.39 -16.89
CA VAL A 173 35.49 -15.13 -18.21
C VAL A 173 36.84 -14.44 -18.03
N ASP A 174 37.86 -15.04 -18.60
CA ASP A 174 39.24 -14.53 -18.62
C ASP A 174 39.53 -13.88 -19.98
N VAL A 175 39.65 -12.56 -20.01
CA VAL A 175 39.92 -11.81 -21.23
C VAL A 175 41.36 -12.01 -21.77
N GLU A 176 42.27 -12.53 -20.95
CA GLU A 176 43.64 -12.92 -21.39
C GLU A 176 43.66 -14.29 -22.07
N ALA A 177 42.62 -15.13 -21.83
CA ALA A 177 42.53 -16.50 -22.34
C ALA A 177 41.11 -16.83 -22.83
N LEU A 178 40.59 -16.01 -23.76
CA LEU A 178 39.22 -16.15 -24.25
C LEU A 178 38.94 -17.46 -24.95
N ALA A 179 37.81 -18.08 -24.62
CA ALA A 179 37.29 -19.28 -25.25
C ALA A 179 36.11 -18.98 -26.18
N ALA A 180 35.83 -19.93 -27.07
CA ALA A 180 34.65 -19.82 -27.92
C ALA A 180 33.38 -19.90 -27.07
N GLY A 181 32.54 -18.85 -27.16
CA GLY A 181 31.28 -18.78 -26.41
C GLY A 181 31.30 -17.83 -25.21
N ASP A 182 32.43 -17.28 -24.80
CA ASP A 182 32.57 -16.40 -23.64
C ASP A 182 31.68 -15.15 -23.77
N ILE A 183 31.54 -14.57 -24.97
CA ILE A 183 30.62 -13.46 -25.21
C ILE A 183 29.15 -13.84 -24.92
N ALA A 184 28.77 -15.09 -25.27
CA ALA A 184 27.42 -15.59 -25.05
C ALA A 184 27.07 -15.78 -23.55
N LEU A 185 28.08 -15.96 -22.69
CA LEU A 185 27.88 -16.05 -21.24
C LEU A 185 27.34 -14.73 -20.69
N PHE A 186 27.84 -13.60 -21.19
CA PHE A 186 27.29 -12.28 -20.82
C PHE A 186 25.86 -12.08 -21.32
N ASP A 187 25.54 -12.54 -22.54
CA ASP A 187 24.17 -12.47 -23.07
C ASP A 187 23.22 -13.29 -22.20
N THR A 188 23.65 -14.46 -21.70
CA THR A 188 22.85 -15.29 -20.78
C THR A 188 22.68 -14.62 -19.42
N ALA A 189 23.75 -14.10 -18.83
CA ALA A 189 23.69 -13.38 -17.56
C ALA A 189 22.81 -12.14 -17.63
N ILE A 190 22.91 -11.34 -18.70
CA ILE A 190 22.03 -10.19 -18.95
C ILE A 190 20.56 -10.61 -19.06
N LYS A 191 20.29 -11.74 -19.72
CA LYS A 191 18.96 -12.30 -19.85
C LYS A 191 18.40 -12.71 -18.50
N THR A 192 19.17 -13.38 -17.65
CA THR A 192 18.77 -13.78 -16.29
C THR A 192 18.41 -12.56 -15.45
N VAL A 193 19.26 -11.54 -15.42
CA VAL A 193 18.99 -10.29 -14.71
C VAL A 193 17.75 -9.58 -15.27
N SER A 194 17.61 -9.54 -16.60
CA SER A 194 16.45 -8.93 -17.26
C SER A 194 15.13 -9.64 -16.94
N THR A 195 15.16 -10.97 -16.78
CA THR A 195 13.98 -11.75 -16.38
C THR A 195 13.54 -11.38 -14.96
N VAL A 196 14.47 -11.25 -14.02
CA VAL A 196 14.14 -10.79 -12.65
C VAL A 196 13.59 -9.37 -12.68
N ARG A 197 14.21 -8.45 -13.43
CA ARG A 197 13.72 -7.09 -13.60
C ARG A 197 12.30 -7.04 -14.18
N ALA A 198 12.01 -7.88 -15.17
CA ALA A 198 10.65 -7.96 -15.74
C ALA A 198 9.62 -8.44 -14.72
N GLY A 199 9.99 -9.40 -13.85
CA GLY A 199 9.15 -9.84 -12.74
C GLY A 199 8.88 -8.71 -11.73
N LEU A 200 9.92 -7.95 -11.38
CA LEU A 200 9.77 -6.78 -10.49
C LEU A 200 8.86 -5.71 -11.10
N GLY A 201 9.02 -5.41 -12.40
CA GLY A 201 8.15 -4.48 -13.11
C GLY A 201 6.69 -4.95 -13.15
N ALA A 202 6.46 -6.26 -13.34
CA ALA A 202 5.12 -6.83 -13.29
C ALA A 202 4.49 -6.69 -11.88
N SER A 203 5.24 -6.98 -10.82
CA SER A 203 4.78 -6.82 -9.44
C SER A 203 4.49 -5.35 -9.11
N GLN A 204 5.29 -4.39 -9.57
CA GLN A 204 5.03 -2.96 -9.42
C GLN A 204 3.69 -2.57 -10.07
N ASN A 205 3.44 -2.99 -11.32
CA ASN A 205 2.19 -2.71 -12.01
C ASN A 205 0.97 -3.32 -11.29
N GLN A 206 1.12 -4.53 -10.73
CA GLN A 206 0.07 -5.16 -9.94
C GLN A 206 -0.24 -4.37 -8.66
N LEU A 207 0.80 -3.94 -7.93
CA LEU A 207 0.66 -3.13 -6.72
C LEU A 207 0.03 -1.77 -7.02
N GLU A 208 0.43 -1.08 -8.09
CA GLU A 208 -0.17 0.19 -8.52
C GLU A 208 -1.66 0.03 -8.89
N SER A 209 -2.00 -1.06 -9.59
CA SER A 209 -3.39 -1.39 -9.91
C SER A 209 -4.21 -1.68 -8.65
N ALA A 210 -3.63 -2.39 -7.68
CA ALA A 210 -4.25 -2.64 -6.39
C ALA A 210 -4.49 -1.34 -5.62
N VAL A 211 -3.51 -0.44 -5.54
CA VAL A 211 -3.65 0.89 -4.92
C VAL A 211 -4.79 1.68 -5.55
N THR A 212 -4.88 1.69 -6.88
CA THR A 212 -5.96 2.39 -7.60
C THR A 212 -7.33 1.79 -7.27
N ASN A 213 -7.44 0.46 -7.27
CA ASN A 213 -8.67 -0.24 -6.90
C ASN A 213 -9.09 0.03 -5.46
N LEU A 214 -8.12 -0.03 -4.52
CA LEU A 214 -8.37 0.25 -3.10
C LEU A 214 -8.86 1.68 -2.88
N ASN A 215 -8.29 2.68 -3.55
CA ASN A 215 -8.74 4.07 -3.47
C ASN A 215 -10.19 4.23 -3.94
N ASN A 216 -10.56 3.57 -5.05
CA ASN A 216 -11.94 3.58 -5.54
C ASN A 216 -12.89 2.91 -4.54
N ASN A 217 -12.50 1.77 -3.97
CA ASN A 217 -13.30 1.06 -2.98
C ASN A 217 -13.45 1.87 -1.68
N ILE A 218 -12.40 2.52 -1.20
CA ILE A 218 -12.43 3.41 -0.03
C ILE A 218 -13.42 4.56 -0.26
N THR A 219 -13.39 5.17 -1.45
CA THR A 219 -14.31 6.25 -1.80
C THR A 219 -15.76 5.77 -1.77
N ASN A 220 -16.05 4.65 -2.42
CA ASN A 220 -17.39 4.08 -2.47
C ASN A 220 -17.90 3.64 -1.09
N LEU A 221 -17.05 3.00 -0.30
CA LEU A 221 -17.42 2.58 1.07
C LEU A 221 -17.58 3.78 2.00
N SER A 222 -16.79 4.83 1.84
CA SER A 222 -16.93 6.05 2.62
C SER A 222 -18.22 6.78 2.28
N ASP A 223 -18.61 6.85 1.00
CA ASP A 223 -19.91 7.39 0.57
C ASP A 223 -21.08 6.56 1.10
N ALA A 224 -21.00 5.23 1.00
CA ALA A 224 -22.02 4.35 1.54
C ALA A 224 -22.16 4.47 3.06
N ARG A 225 -21.03 4.57 3.78
CA ARG A 225 -21.02 4.80 5.24
C ARG A 225 -21.64 6.15 5.60
N SER A 226 -21.28 7.20 4.86
CA SER A 226 -21.84 8.54 5.05
C SER A 226 -23.37 8.54 4.93
N ARG A 227 -23.93 7.87 3.93
CA ARG A 227 -25.38 7.72 3.76
C ARG A 227 -26.08 6.97 4.90
N ILE A 228 -25.37 6.10 5.60
CA ILE A 228 -25.91 5.35 6.73
C ILE A 228 -25.79 6.17 8.02
N GLU A 229 -24.62 6.76 8.29
CA GLU A 229 -24.22 7.29 9.58
C GLU A 229 -24.40 8.81 9.70
N ASP A 230 -24.21 9.57 8.61
CA ASP A 230 -24.19 11.02 8.66
C ASP A 230 -25.60 11.63 8.77
N THR A 231 -25.67 12.80 9.39
CA THR A 231 -26.93 13.54 9.56
C THR A 231 -27.13 14.57 8.45
N ASP A 232 -28.38 14.76 8.03
CA ASP A 232 -28.78 15.92 7.23
C ASP A 232 -28.91 17.13 8.14
N TYR A 233 -27.97 18.06 8.06
CA TYR A 233 -27.93 19.27 8.87
C TYR A 233 -29.21 20.15 8.71
N SER A 234 -29.78 20.21 7.51
CA SER A 234 -30.98 21.00 7.23
C SER A 234 -32.22 20.42 7.94
N ALA A 235 -32.35 19.09 7.85
CA ALA A 235 -33.44 18.39 8.53
C ALA A 235 -33.27 18.47 10.06
N GLU A 236 -32.05 18.27 10.56
CA GLU A 236 -31.78 18.24 12.00
C GLU A 236 -31.86 19.62 12.65
N THR A 237 -31.44 20.71 11.98
CA THR A 237 -31.64 22.09 12.46
C THR A 237 -33.12 22.46 12.54
N THR A 238 -33.93 22.00 11.58
CA THR A 238 -35.40 22.17 11.61
C THR A 238 -36.00 21.39 12.79
N ALA A 239 -35.54 20.16 13.02
CA ALA A 239 -35.97 19.35 14.16
C ALA A 239 -35.56 19.99 15.49
N LEU A 240 -34.34 20.56 15.57
CA LEU A 240 -33.87 21.33 16.73
C LEU A 240 -34.80 22.52 17.04
N ALA A 241 -35.04 23.38 16.03
CA ALA A 241 -35.87 24.55 16.19
C ALA A 241 -37.31 24.18 16.62
N LYS A 242 -37.89 23.15 15.99
CA LYS A 242 -39.21 22.64 16.37
C LYS A 242 -39.22 22.10 17.81
N SER A 243 -38.23 21.37 18.23
CA SER A 243 -38.14 20.81 19.58
C SER A 243 -37.96 21.91 20.64
N GLN A 244 -37.19 22.96 20.32
CA GLN A 244 -37.05 24.15 21.17
C GLN A 244 -38.37 24.87 21.37
N ILE A 245 -39.11 25.14 20.30
CA ILE A 245 -40.44 25.79 20.36
C ILE A 245 -41.41 24.94 21.16
N LEU A 246 -41.45 23.63 20.89
CA LEU A 246 -42.34 22.70 21.63
C LEU A 246 -41.98 22.62 23.11
N SER A 247 -40.71 22.63 23.47
CA SER A 247 -40.28 22.63 24.89
C SER A 247 -40.71 23.88 25.60
N GLN A 248 -40.56 25.07 25.00
CA GLN A 248 -41.00 26.34 25.56
C GLN A 248 -42.52 26.40 25.65
N ALA A 249 -43.24 26.02 24.60
CA ALA A 249 -44.69 26.01 24.58
C ALA A 249 -45.28 25.04 25.62
N SER A 250 -44.73 23.84 25.75
CA SER A 250 -45.16 22.85 26.74
C SER A 250 -44.91 23.31 28.17
N GLY A 251 -43.77 23.99 28.42
CA GLY A 251 -43.46 24.62 29.71
C GLY A 251 -44.49 25.72 30.08
N ALA A 252 -44.85 26.61 29.13
CA ALA A 252 -45.86 27.62 29.33
C ALA A 252 -47.26 27.02 29.59
N MET A 253 -47.63 25.97 28.82
CA MET A 253 -48.89 25.24 29.03
C MET A 253 -48.95 24.52 30.40
N LEU A 254 -47.81 23.98 30.86
CA LEU A 254 -47.72 23.36 32.19
C LEU A 254 -47.93 24.40 33.29
N ALA A 255 -47.30 25.57 33.18
CA ALA A 255 -47.50 26.69 34.11
C ALA A 255 -48.96 27.13 34.13
N GLN A 256 -49.62 27.28 32.97
CA GLN A 256 -51.04 27.65 32.86
C GLN A 256 -51.95 26.56 33.40
N ALA A 257 -51.64 25.27 33.16
CA ALA A 257 -52.45 24.18 33.69
C ALA A 257 -52.34 24.04 35.21
N ASN A 258 -51.26 24.46 35.83
CA ASN A 258 -51.08 24.49 37.28
C ASN A 258 -51.76 25.67 37.89
N GLN A 259 -51.99 26.81 37.17
CA GLN A 259 -52.75 27.98 37.67
C GLN A 259 -54.25 27.81 37.55
N SER A 260 -54.72 26.87 36.74
CA SER A 260 -56.17 26.65 36.49
C SER A 260 -56.79 25.63 37.45
N GLN A 261 -56.17 25.42 38.62
CA GLN A 261 -56.79 24.65 39.74
C GLN A 261 -57.61 25.52 40.68
#